data_5b40e08f9047362c2c4a3d8eaf6ef2c4
#
_entry.id   5b40e08f9047362c2c4a3d8eaf6ef2c4
#
_cell.length_a   1.000
_cell.length_b   1.000
_cell.length_c   1.000
_cell.angle_alpha   90.00
_cell.angle_beta   90.00
_cell.angle_gamma   90.00
#
_symmetry.space_group_name_H-M   'P 1'
#
loop_
_entity.id
_entity.type
_entity.pdbx_description
1 polymer ?
#
loop_
_entity_poly.entity_id
_entity_poly.type
_entity_poly.pdbx_seq_one_letter_code
_entity_poly.pdbx_strand_id
1 'polypeptide(L)'
;AGIHTLVYSYVDGNSCENSDTVLVTVNGLPYVDAGLDTNLCNQPISVTLSGSPVGGSWSGSGITLGGVYTPNGVGNTSLVYSYTDPSTSCTNTDTLLAIVVAPPVIDAGNDVSVCEDTASVTMVANQSGGTWSGNGINGSTGLYLVSNVGNYTFNYTYGTGTCLVTDQVMLTVNALPVVGAGNDVSYCVDAGLQTMVGSPSGGIWSGNGIMNGSSGIFDPDVAGAGIHTLVYSYVDGNSCENSDTVLVTVNGLPYVDAGLDTN
;
A
#
# COMPACT_ATOMS: atom_id res chain seq x y z
N ALA A 1 20.58 43.47 35.83
CA ALA A 1 19.29 44.18 35.92
C ALA A 1 19.16 44.76 37.35
N GLY A 2 18.58 45.92 37.50
CA GLY A 2 18.41 46.59 38.79
C GLY A 2 18.29 48.10 38.62
N ILE A 3 18.09 48.79 39.78
CA ILE A 3 18.07 50.26 39.85
C ILE A 3 19.47 50.71 40.23
N HIS A 4 20.04 51.62 39.43
CA HIS A 4 21.35 52.17 39.60
C HIS A 4 21.23 53.68 39.79
N THR A 5 21.90 54.21 40.83
CA THR A 5 22.00 55.65 41.08
C THR A 5 23.27 56.17 40.43
N LEU A 6 23.13 57.09 39.48
CA LEU A 6 24.26 57.79 38.86
C LEU A 6 24.31 59.18 39.52
N VAL A 7 25.51 59.60 39.98
CA VAL A 7 25.75 60.88 40.63
C VAL A 7 26.58 61.73 39.66
N TYR A 8 26.10 62.91 39.37
CA TYR A 8 26.87 63.92 38.67
C TYR A 8 27.29 64.94 39.70
N SER A 9 28.61 65.13 39.92
CA SER A 9 29.19 66.15 40.79
C SER A 9 29.91 67.18 39.92
N TYR A 10 29.75 68.41 40.33
CA TYR A 10 30.44 69.55 39.77
C TYR A 10 31.08 70.43 40.87
N VAL A 11 32.36 70.75 40.64
CA VAL A 11 33.09 71.65 41.50
C VAL A 11 33.36 72.98 40.78
N ASP A 12 32.93 74.10 41.28
CA ASP A 12 33.15 75.40 40.66
C ASP A 12 34.56 75.93 40.88
N GLY A 13 34.89 77.12 40.30
CA GLY A 13 36.22 77.75 40.39
C GLY A 13 36.59 78.25 41.76
N ASN A 14 35.64 78.22 42.75
CA ASN A 14 35.82 78.56 44.16
C ASN A 14 35.92 77.29 45.03
N SER A 15 36.05 76.09 44.45
CA SER A 15 36.07 74.80 45.13
C SER A 15 34.77 74.49 45.89
N CYS A 16 33.64 75.05 45.46
CA CYS A 16 32.32 74.65 45.97
C CYS A 16 31.78 73.47 45.12
N GLU A 17 31.45 72.36 45.79
CA GLU A 17 30.91 71.14 45.12
C GLU A 17 29.40 71.11 45.33
N ASN A 18 28.72 70.70 44.23
CA ASN A 18 27.31 70.31 44.28
C ASN A 18 27.12 69.08 43.46
N SER A 19 26.13 68.23 43.78
CA SER A 19 25.83 67.01 43.09
C SER A 19 24.34 66.82 42.88
N ASP A 20 23.98 66.15 41.78
CA ASP A 20 22.62 65.71 41.50
C ASP A 20 22.65 64.24 41.16
N THR A 21 21.52 63.56 41.31
CA THR A 21 21.41 62.12 41.14
C THR A 21 20.29 61.77 40.17
N VAL A 22 20.57 60.79 39.29
CA VAL A 22 19.55 60.18 38.43
C VAL A 22 19.47 58.67 38.65
N LEU A 23 18.25 58.17 38.77
CA LEU A 23 18.00 56.69 38.84
C LEU A 23 17.87 56.13 37.43
N VAL A 24 18.70 55.14 37.15
CA VAL A 24 18.64 54.37 35.89
C VAL A 24 18.17 52.97 36.23
N THR A 25 17.03 52.58 35.64
CA THR A 25 16.52 51.22 35.74
C THR A 25 17.01 50.38 34.56
N VAL A 26 17.78 49.36 34.87
CA VAL A 26 18.20 48.35 33.88
C VAL A 26 17.28 47.15 34.01
N ASN A 27 16.43 46.92 33.00
CA ASN A 27 15.49 45.81 32.96
C ASN A 27 16.20 44.50 32.52
N GLY A 28 15.74 43.38 33.05
CA GLY A 28 16.17 42.06 32.57
C GLY A 28 15.58 41.73 31.19
N LEU A 29 16.24 40.85 30.46
CA LEU A 29 15.67 40.31 29.23
C LEU A 29 14.49 39.40 29.56
N PRO A 30 13.44 39.40 28.72
CA PRO A 30 12.34 38.45 28.85
C PRO A 30 12.83 37.02 28.65
N TYR A 31 12.23 36.05 29.32
CA TYR A 31 12.43 34.64 28.98
C TYR A 31 11.72 34.36 27.68
N VAL A 32 12.42 33.76 26.72
CA VAL A 32 11.89 33.38 25.40
C VAL A 32 12.21 31.93 25.15
N ASP A 33 11.25 31.19 24.59
CA ASP A 33 11.34 29.76 24.26
C ASP A 33 10.72 29.53 22.89
N ALA A 34 11.52 29.06 21.95
CA ALA A 34 11.12 28.70 20.61
C ALA A 34 10.53 27.26 20.50
N GLY A 35 10.57 26.51 21.61
CA GLY A 35 10.18 25.10 21.65
C GLY A 35 11.32 24.15 21.32
N LEU A 36 11.00 22.86 21.29
CA LEU A 36 11.99 21.81 21.07
C LEU A 36 12.34 21.68 19.58
N ASP A 37 13.60 21.28 19.31
CA ASP A 37 14.05 20.86 17.99
C ASP A 37 13.11 19.79 17.42
N THR A 38 12.82 19.90 16.11
CA THR A 38 11.79 19.07 15.50
C THR A 38 12.31 18.36 14.23
N ASN A 39 11.91 17.09 14.08
CA ASN A 39 12.20 16.28 12.90
C ASN A 39 11.01 16.35 11.94
N LEU A 40 11.28 16.68 10.69
CA LEU A 40 10.30 16.87 9.62
C LEU A 40 10.74 16.14 8.35
N CYS A 41 9.80 15.80 7.48
CA CYS A 41 10.11 15.36 6.13
C CYS A 41 10.07 16.49 5.12
N ASN A 42 10.91 16.37 4.11
CA ASN A 42 10.91 17.27 2.95
C ASN A 42 9.69 16.97 2.06
N GLN A 43 8.52 17.39 2.54
CA GLN A 43 7.24 17.31 1.83
C GLN A 43 6.58 18.70 1.86
N PRO A 44 5.73 19.04 0.88
CA PRO A 44 5.07 20.35 0.81
C PRO A 44 3.94 20.48 1.86
N ILE A 45 4.22 20.03 3.08
CA ILE A 45 3.29 20.07 4.21
C ILE A 45 3.82 21.09 5.21
N SER A 46 3.02 22.14 5.46
CA SER A 46 3.36 23.17 6.43
C SER A 46 3.05 22.71 7.86
N VAL A 47 3.91 23.06 8.79
CA VAL A 47 3.71 22.87 10.23
C VAL A 47 3.65 24.23 10.92
N THR A 48 2.84 24.36 11.98
CA THR A 48 2.78 25.57 12.77
C THR A 48 3.62 25.41 14.03
N LEU A 49 4.61 26.25 14.18
CA LEU A 49 5.46 26.32 15.37
C LEU A 49 4.92 27.39 16.33
N SER A 50 5.10 27.16 17.63
CA SER A 50 4.63 28.05 18.67
C SER A 50 5.80 28.45 19.57
N GLY A 51 5.97 29.75 19.76
CA GLY A 51 6.96 30.28 20.68
C GLY A 51 6.30 30.91 21.94
N SER A 52 7.03 31.01 23.01
CA SER A 52 6.61 31.63 24.27
C SER A 52 7.57 32.76 24.67
N PRO A 53 7.06 33.91 25.20
CA PRO A 53 5.67 34.32 25.33
C PRO A 53 4.96 34.51 24.00
N VAL A 54 3.62 34.42 23.95
CA VAL A 54 2.84 34.70 22.74
C VAL A 54 2.98 36.17 22.31
N GLY A 55 2.90 36.42 21.00
CA GLY A 55 3.01 37.77 20.43
C GLY A 55 4.39 38.11 19.91
N GLY A 56 5.35 37.20 19.98
CA GLY A 56 6.61 37.31 19.26
C GLY A 56 6.50 37.02 17.77
N SER A 57 7.61 37.04 17.08
CA SER A 57 7.70 36.77 15.65
C SER A 57 8.78 35.78 15.31
N TRP A 58 8.53 34.97 14.27
CA TRP A 58 9.48 34.01 13.73
C TRP A 58 10.29 34.58 12.58
N SER A 59 11.53 34.11 12.45
CA SER A 59 12.40 34.41 11.30
C SER A 59 13.27 33.20 10.95
N GLY A 60 13.66 33.10 9.69
CA GLY A 60 14.45 31.99 9.15
C GLY A 60 14.00 31.62 7.75
N SER A 61 14.69 30.68 7.13
CA SER A 61 14.33 30.20 5.78
C SER A 61 13.08 29.31 5.86
N GLY A 62 12.08 29.57 5.02
CA GLY A 62 10.86 28.77 4.91
C GLY A 62 9.81 28.97 5.99
N ILE A 63 10.00 29.92 6.92
CA ILE A 63 9.03 30.24 7.97
C ILE A 63 8.39 31.59 7.75
N THR A 64 7.09 31.71 8.06
CA THR A 64 6.38 32.99 8.13
C THR A 64 6.56 33.66 9.49
N LEU A 65 6.32 34.95 9.59
CA LEU A 65 6.36 35.70 10.86
C LEU A 65 5.42 35.08 11.92
N GLY A 66 4.33 34.46 11.50
CA GLY A 66 3.35 33.79 12.38
C GLY A 66 3.70 32.35 12.74
N GLY A 67 4.87 31.83 12.37
CA GLY A 67 5.33 30.51 12.75
C GLY A 67 4.90 29.36 11.83
N VAL A 68 4.34 29.63 10.64
CA VAL A 68 4.06 28.59 9.67
C VAL A 68 5.35 28.28 8.91
N TYR A 69 5.90 27.08 9.13
CA TYR A 69 7.13 26.60 8.50
C TYR A 69 6.79 25.56 7.41
N THR A 70 7.38 25.74 6.23
CA THR A 70 7.29 24.79 5.10
C THR A 70 8.69 24.36 4.71
N PRO A 71 9.05 23.06 4.89
CA PRO A 71 10.34 22.55 4.47
C PRO A 71 10.57 22.75 2.96
N ASN A 72 11.77 23.22 2.56
CA ASN A 72 12.10 23.47 1.17
C ASN A 72 13.39 22.76 0.72
N GLY A 73 13.82 21.74 1.46
CA GLY A 73 15.01 20.93 1.17
C GLY A 73 15.42 20.12 2.38
N VAL A 74 16.17 19.05 2.13
CA VAL A 74 16.78 18.19 3.18
C VAL A 74 17.92 18.94 3.85
N GLY A 75 18.01 18.86 5.18
CA GLY A 75 19.06 19.49 5.98
C GLY A 75 18.52 20.14 7.24
N ASN A 76 19.39 20.85 7.94
CA ASN A 76 19.08 21.53 9.17
C ASN A 76 18.78 23.01 8.90
N THR A 77 17.67 23.52 9.43
CA THR A 77 17.29 24.92 9.34
C THR A 77 17.12 25.51 10.73
N SER A 78 17.87 26.56 11.03
CA SER A 78 17.73 27.33 12.27
C SER A 78 16.57 28.33 12.12
N LEU A 79 15.60 28.23 13.01
CA LEU A 79 14.43 29.11 13.09
C LEU A 79 14.48 29.89 14.41
N VAL A 80 14.36 31.21 14.33
CA VAL A 80 14.52 32.09 15.48
C VAL A 80 13.17 32.67 15.86
N TYR A 81 12.80 32.52 17.14
CA TYR A 81 11.65 33.19 17.72
C TYR A 81 12.15 34.42 18.49
N SER A 82 11.60 35.61 18.23
CA SER A 82 11.94 36.87 18.84
C SER A 82 10.72 37.42 19.58
N TYR A 83 10.90 37.82 20.83
CA TYR A 83 9.86 38.47 21.61
C TYR A 83 10.39 39.76 22.24
N THR A 84 9.59 40.84 22.16
CA THR A 84 9.85 42.14 22.79
C THR A 84 8.82 42.34 23.90
N ASP A 85 9.27 42.48 25.11
CA ASP A 85 8.41 42.81 26.27
C ASP A 85 7.82 44.21 26.08
N PRO A 86 6.50 44.38 26.00
CA PRO A 86 5.88 45.68 25.76
C PRO A 86 6.04 46.65 26.92
N SER A 87 6.33 46.17 28.14
CA SER A 87 6.48 47.02 29.33
C SER A 87 7.87 47.60 29.45
N THR A 88 8.89 46.87 29.02
CA THR A 88 10.30 47.24 29.16
C THR A 88 10.98 47.56 27.86
N SER A 89 10.37 47.22 26.71
CA SER A 89 10.94 47.28 25.37
C SER A 89 12.23 46.44 25.21
N CYS A 90 12.49 45.50 26.13
CA CYS A 90 13.62 44.58 26.01
C CYS A 90 13.26 43.44 25.08
N THR A 91 14.14 43.13 24.15
CA THR A 91 13.97 42.02 23.19
C THR A 91 14.92 40.88 23.52
N ASN A 92 14.43 39.67 23.44
CA ASN A 92 15.23 38.46 23.53
C ASN A 92 14.80 37.44 22.46
N THR A 93 15.65 36.47 22.17
CA THR A 93 15.43 35.45 21.13
C THR A 93 15.80 34.08 21.64
N ASP A 94 15.13 33.08 21.07
CA ASP A 94 15.51 31.68 21.19
C ASP A 94 15.45 30.99 19.82
N THR A 95 16.13 29.85 19.67
CA THR A 95 16.33 29.17 18.40
C THR A 95 15.85 27.73 18.46
N LEU A 96 15.02 27.35 17.51
CA LEU A 96 14.61 25.97 17.24
C LEU A 96 15.33 25.45 16.00
N LEU A 97 15.87 24.24 16.07
CA LEU A 97 16.46 23.54 14.93
C LEU A 97 15.40 22.63 14.27
N ALA A 98 15.02 22.94 13.04
CA ALA A 98 14.22 22.07 12.21
C ALA A 98 15.15 21.12 11.42
N ILE A 99 15.08 19.82 11.70
CA ILE A 99 15.86 18.78 11.05
C ILE A 99 14.98 18.16 9.97
N VAL A 100 15.26 18.49 8.70
CA VAL A 100 14.47 18.04 7.56
C VAL A 100 15.16 16.86 6.87
N VAL A 101 14.49 15.70 6.82
CA VAL A 101 14.97 14.48 6.17
C VAL A 101 14.19 14.19 4.88
N ALA A 102 14.77 13.39 4.00
CA ALA A 102 14.05 12.89 2.84
C ALA A 102 12.90 11.97 3.26
N PRO A 103 11.74 12.02 2.59
CA PRO A 103 10.69 11.04 2.83
C PRO A 103 11.19 9.63 2.46
N PRO A 104 10.72 8.58 3.13
CA PRO A 104 11.05 7.22 2.75
C PRO A 104 10.54 6.91 1.33
N VAL A 105 11.30 6.09 0.60
CA VAL A 105 10.86 5.56 -0.71
C VAL A 105 10.23 4.20 -0.46
N ILE A 106 8.93 4.10 -0.75
CA ILE A 106 8.16 2.87 -0.60
C ILE A 106 7.64 2.39 -1.96
N ASP A 107 7.43 1.08 -2.03
CA ASP A 107 6.86 0.38 -3.16
C ASP A 107 5.95 -0.73 -2.59
N ALA A 108 4.67 -0.65 -2.89
CA ALA A 108 3.65 -1.62 -2.46
C ALA A 108 3.72 -2.94 -3.25
N GLY A 109 4.64 -3.04 -4.20
CA GLY A 109 4.82 -4.19 -5.08
C GLY A 109 4.07 -4.05 -6.40
N ASN A 110 4.28 -5.05 -7.26
CA ASN A 110 3.62 -5.09 -8.57
C ASN A 110 2.15 -5.49 -8.44
N ASP A 111 1.34 -5.03 -9.38
CA ASP A 111 -0.04 -5.52 -9.54
C ASP A 111 -0.09 -7.04 -9.69
N VAL A 112 -1.07 -7.65 -9.06
CA VAL A 112 -1.25 -9.11 -8.98
C VAL A 112 -2.55 -9.50 -9.67
N SER A 113 -2.50 -10.62 -10.42
CA SER A 113 -3.68 -11.21 -11.04
C SER A 113 -3.79 -12.68 -10.59
N VAL A 114 -4.96 -13.08 -10.11
CA VAL A 114 -5.25 -14.44 -9.64
C VAL A 114 -6.62 -14.89 -10.10
N CYS A 115 -6.90 -16.18 -9.98
CA CYS A 115 -8.22 -16.73 -10.25
C CYS A 115 -9.09 -16.77 -8.97
N GLU A 116 -10.40 -16.81 -9.13
CA GLU A 116 -11.36 -16.78 -8.02
C GLU A 116 -11.29 -18.01 -7.08
N ASP A 117 -10.69 -19.11 -7.54
CA ASP A 117 -10.44 -20.30 -6.73
C ASP A 117 -9.16 -20.22 -5.89
N THR A 118 -8.38 -19.15 -6.06
CA THR A 118 -7.21 -18.86 -5.21
C THR A 118 -7.68 -18.56 -3.80
N ALA A 119 -7.22 -19.30 -2.79
CA ALA A 119 -7.70 -19.14 -1.42
C ALA A 119 -7.31 -17.78 -0.81
N SER A 120 -6.08 -17.32 -1.04
CA SER A 120 -5.56 -16.07 -0.49
C SER A 120 -4.36 -15.53 -1.25
N VAL A 121 -4.15 -14.21 -1.11
CA VAL A 121 -2.98 -13.50 -1.64
C VAL A 121 -2.37 -12.66 -0.52
N THR A 122 -1.04 -12.60 -0.45
CA THR A 122 -0.34 -11.72 0.49
C THR A 122 0.39 -10.64 -0.30
N MET A 123 0.03 -9.38 -0.04
CA MET A 123 0.72 -8.21 -0.59
C MET A 123 2.01 -7.96 0.19
N VAL A 124 3.08 -7.64 -0.52
CA VAL A 124 4.41 -7.44 0.09
C VAL A 124 5.00 -6.12 -0.41
N ALA A 125 5.26 -5.21 0.52
CA ALA A 125 5.95 -3.96 0.23
C ALA A 125 7.46 -4.09 0.44
N ASN A 126 8.23 -3.18 -0.18
CA ASN A 126 9.69 -3.14 -0.07
C ASN A 126 10.21 -2.76 1.32
N GLN A 127 9.39 -2.09 2.15
CA GLN A 127 9.70 -1.71 3.53
C GLN A 127 8.73 -2.41 4.48
N SER A 128 9.24 -3.05 5.54
CA SER A 128 8.42 -3.65 6.58
C SER A 128 8.03 -2.63 7.66
N GLY A 129 6.93 -2.87 8.37
CA GLY A 129 6.49 -2.05 9.51
C GLY A 129 5.50 -0.94 9.15
N GLY A 130 5.09 -0.84 7.90
CA GLY A 130 3.95 -0.02 7.49
C GLY A 130 2.60 -0.72 7.69
N THR A 131 1.54 -0.10 7.22
CA THR A 131 0.17 -0.59 7.38
C THR A 131 -0.53 -0.66 6.04
N TRP A 132 -1.14 -1.81 5.76
CA TRP A 132 -2.01 -2.02 4.62
C TRP A 132 -3.43 -1.51 4.92
N SER A 133 -4.09 -0.98 3.89
CA SER A 133 -5.50 -0.58 3.96
C SER A 133 -6.20 -0.84 2.62
N GLY A 134 -7.50 -1.09 2.71
CA GLY A 134 -8.35 -1.45 1.57
C GLY A 134 -9.41 -2.44 2.00
N ASN A 135 -10.35 -2.75 1.11
CA ASN A 135 -11.46 -3.63 1.45
C ASN A 135 -10.99 -5.08 1.65
N GLY A 136 -11.13 -5.60 2.86
CA GLY A 136 -10.87 -7.00 3.21
C GLY A 136 -9.40 -7.39 3.42
N ILE A 137 -8.44 -6.47 3.24
CA ILE A 137 -7.02 -6.76 3.50
C ILE A 137 -6.69 -6.68 4.99
N ASN A 138 -5.85 -7.58 5.48
CA ASN A 138 -5.29 -7.49 6.83
C ASN A 138 -4.21 -6.41 6.89
N GLY A 139 -4.43 -5.39 7.71
CA GLY A 139 -3.57 -4.21 7.79
C GLY A 139 -2.13 -4.48 8.23
N SER A 140 -1.90 -5.52 9.01
CA SER A 140 -0.57 -5.85 9.54
C SER A 140 0.21 -6.79 8.65
N THR A 141 -0.48 -7.73 7.98
CA THR A 141 0.16 -8.83 7.23
C THR A 141 0.09 -8.66 5.72
N GLY A 142 -0.79 -7.79 5.21
CA GLY A 142 -1.08 -7.70 3.79
C GLY A 142 -1.86 -8.88 3.22
N LEU A 143 -2.38 -9.77 4.08
CA LEU A 143 -3.16 -10.93 3.67
C LEU A 143 -4.56 -10.50 3.21
N TYR A 144 -4.95 -10.94 2.03
CA TYR A 144 -6.30 -10.85 1.49
C TYR A 144 -6.85 -12.25 1.22
N LEU A 145 -8.05 -12.54 1.71
CA LEU A 145 -8.78 -13.77 1.39
C LEU A 145 -9.62 -13.51 0.14
N VAL A 146 -9.36 -14.25 -0.91
CA VAL A 146 -10.09 -14.09 -2.19
C VAL A 146 -11.53 -14.55 -2.00
N SER A 147 -12.50 -13.70 -2.33
CA SER A 147 -13.92 -13.98 -2.12
C SER A 147 -14.81 -13.70 -3.33
N ASN A 148 -14.45 -12.78 -4.18
CA ASN A 148 -15.24 -12.37 -5.34
C ASN A 148 -14.34 -11.93 -6.49
N VAL A 149 -14.86 -12.09 -7.70
CA VAL A 149 -14.26 -11.56 -8.94
C VAL A 149 -14.30 -10.03 -8.91
N GLY A 150 -13.22 -9.38 -9.35
CA GLY A 150 -13.13 -7.93 -9.44
C GLY A 150 -11.74 -7.38 -9.24
N ASN A 151 -11.65 -6.04 -9.25
CA ASN A 151 -10.42 -5.31 -9.01
C ASN A 151 -10.44 -4.70 -7.60
N TYR A 152 -9.36 -4.91 -6.86
CA TYR A 152 -9.16 -4.42 -5.51
C TYR A 152 -7.92 -3.57 -5.46
N THR A 153 -8.03 -2.36 -4.94
CA THR A 153 -6.89 -1.47 -4.73
C THR A 153 -6.54 -1.48 -3.25
N PHE A 154 -5.28 -1.76 -2.95
CA PHE A 154 -4.74 -1.72 -1.60
C PHE A 154 -3.69 -0.62 -1.49
N ASN A 155 -3.69 0.07 -0.36
CA ASN A 155 -2.71 1.10 -0.06
C ASN A 155 -1.76 0.59 1.03
N TYR A 156 -0.48 0.82 0.83
CA TYR A 156 0.53 0.62 1.86
C TYR A 156 1.02 1.98 2.35
N THR A 157 0.88 2.23 3.64
CA THR A 157 1.31 3.48 4.29
C THR A 157 2.45 3.19 5.24
N TYR A 158 3.53 3.97 5.11
CA TYR A 158 4.74 3.83 5.92
C TYR A 158 5.24 5.18 6.40
N GLY A 159 5.86 5.22 7.60
CA GLY A 159 6.40 6.43 8.21
C GLY A 159 5.55 6.94 9.38
N THR A 160 5.90 8.10 9.91
CA THR A 160 5.21 8.76 11.04
C THR A 160 5.16 10.26 10.85
N GLY A 161 4.16 10.94 11.42
CA GLY A 161 4.04 12.39 11.39
C GLY A 161 4.06 12.97 9.98
N THR A 162 4.96 13.91 9.71
CA THR A 162 5.12 14.52 8.38
C THR A 162 5.82 13.63 7.36
N CYS A 163 6.35 12.48 7.80
CA CYS A 163 7.05 11.49 6.96
C CYS A 163 6.15 10.33 6.50
N LEU A 164 4.84 10.45 6.62
CA LEU A 164 3.92 9.46 6.07
C LEU A 164 3.95 9.50 4.55
N VAL A 165 4.15 8.33 3.94
CA VAL A 165 4.07 8.10 2.50
C VAL A 165 3.17 6.91 2.23
N THR A 166 2.50 6.93 1.08
CA THR A 166 1.57 5.88 0.68
C THR A 166 1.83 5.50 -0.76
N ASP A 167 1.80 4.20 -1.03
CA ASP A 167 1.84 3.64 -2.37
C ASP A 167 0.71 2.63 -2.55
N GLN A 168 0.37 2.29 -3.80
CA GLN A 168 -0.79 1.47 -4.15
C GLN A 168 -0.38 0.26 -4.97
N VAL A 169 -1.11 -0.84 -4.76
CA VAL A 169 -1.05 -2.04 -5.58
C VAL A 169 -2.47 -2.49 -5.92
N MET A 170 -2.65 -3.03 -7.12
CA MET A 170 -3.92 -3.57 -7.57
C MET A 170 -3.89 -5.10 -7.59
N LEU A 171 -4.94 -5.73 -7.05
CA LEU A 171 -5.25 -7.14 -7.21
C LEU A 171 -6.42 -7.30 -8.17
N THR A 172 -6.23 -8.08 -9.23
CA THR A 172 -7.31 -8.51 -10.12
C THR A 172 -7.65 -9.95 -9.82
N VAL A 173 -8.90 -10.22 -9.45
CA VAL A 173 -9.45 -11.57 -9.29
C VAL A 173 -10.30 -11.89 -10.52
N ASN A 174 -9.84 -12.86 -11.32
CA ASN A 174 -10.48 -13.30 -12.55
C ASN A 174 -11.47 -14.43 -12.27
N ALA A 175 -12.60 -14.43 -12.98
CA ALA A 175 -13.52 -15.54 -12.96
C ALA A 175 -12.88 -16.78 -13.59
N LEU A 176 -13.29 -17.97 -13.13
CA LEU A 176 -12.96 -19.20 -13.83
C LEU A 176 -13.71 -19.27 -15.18
N PRO A 177 -13.10 -19.86 -16.23
CA PRO A 177 -13.79 -20.05 -17.49
C PRO A 177 -15.01 -21.00 -17.31
N VAL A 178 -16.08 -20.72 -18.04
CA VAL A 178 -17.21 -21.63 -18.13
C VAL A 178 -16.83 -22.75 -19.10
N VAL A 179 -16.72 -23.98 -18.58
CA VAL A 179 -16.30 -25.16 -19.34
C VAL A 179 -17.46 -26.12 -19.46
N GLY A 180 -17.60 -26.75 -20.63
CA GLY A 180 -18.60 -27.78 -20.89
C GLY A 180 -18.00 -28.98 -21.66
N ALA A 181 -18.16 -30.17 -21.10
CA ALA A 181 -17.73 -31.43 -21.69
C ALA A 181 -18.79 -32.05 -22.63
N GLY A 182 -19.94 -31.37 -22.79
CA GLY A 182 -21.05 -31.90 -23.61
C GLY A 182 -21.99 -32.81 -22.80
N ASN A 183 -22.92 -33.47 -23.50
CA ASN A 183 -23.88 -34.38 -22.87
C ASN A 183 -23.31 -35.80 -22.79
N ASP A 184 -23.80 -36.58 -21.84
CA ASP A 184 -23.50 -38.00 -21.74
C ASP A 184 -23.85 -38.73 -23.06
N VAL A 185 -22.97 -39.67 -23.46
CA VAL A 185 -23.08 -40.40 -24.69
C VAL A 185 -22.92 -41.89 -24.49
N SER A 186 -23.38 -42.68 -25.48
CA SER A 186 -23.27 -44.14 -25.44
C SER A 186 -22.81 -44.66 -26.81
N TYR A 187 -21.84 -45.58 -26.78
CA TYR A 187 -21.27 -46.21 -27.98
C TYR A 187 -21.25 -47.73 -27.79
N CYS A 188 -21.19 -48.46 -28.89
CA CYS A 188 -20.80 -49.87 -28.87
C CYS A 188 -19.28 -49.99 -28.75
N VAL A 189 -18.77 -51.05 -28.19
CA VAL A 189 -17.33 -51.28 -28.03
C VAL A 189 -16.59 -51.27 -29.37
N ASP A 190 -17.24 -51.67 -30.47
CA ASP A 190 -16.72 -51.71 -31.83
C ASP A 190 -17.08 -50.48 -32.70
N ALA A 191 -17.56 -49.40 -32.09
CA ALA A 191 -18.02 -48.19 -32.80
C ALA A 191 -16.91 -47.42 -33.52
N GLY A 192 -15.64 -47.81 -33.33
CA GLY A 192 -14.48 -47.12 -33.86
C GLY A 192 -14.23 -45.78 -33.18
N LEU A 193 -13.25 -45.02 -33.67
CA LEU A 193 -12.83 -43.75 -33.07
C LEU A 193 -13.97 -42.73 -33.08
N GLN A 194 -14.20 -42.11 -31.93
CA GLN A 194 -15.17 -41.04 -31.72
C GLN A 194 -14.46 -39.73 -31.43
N THR A 195 -15.06 -38.58 -31.75
CA THR A 195 -14.52 -37.26 -31.41
C THR A 195 -15.38 -36.61 -30.35
N MET A 196 -14.77 -36.38 -29.19
CA MET A 196 -15.39 -35.63 -28.10
C MET A 196 -15.20 -34.13 -28.35
N VAL A 197 -16.24 -33.34 -28.10
CA VAL A 197 -16.23 -31.89 -28.33
C VAL A 197 -16.51 -31.16 -27.02
N GLY A 198 -15.53 -30.37 -26.57
CA GLY A 198 -15.65 -29.52 -25.39
C GLY A 198 -15.79 -28.02 -25.75
N SER A 199 -16.27 -27.25 -24.83
CA SER A 199 -16.43 -25.79 -24.94
C SER A 199 -15.85 -25.11 -23.71
N PRO A 200 -15.08 -23.99 -23.89
CA PRO A 200 -14.54 -23.42 -25.12
C PRO A 200 -13.60 -24.37 -25.88
N SER A 201 -13.36 -24.11 -27.14
CA SER A 201 -12.42 -24.93 -27.95
C SER A 201 -10.97 -24.67 -27.48
N GLY A 202 -10.10 -25.68 -27.64
CA GLY A 202 -8.68 -25.59 -27.32
C GLY A 202 -8.30 -26.14 -25.92
N GLY A 203 -9.25 -26.70 -25.19
CA GLY A 203 -8.98 -27.47 -23.97
C GLY A 203 -8.46 -28.88 -24.26
N ILE A 204 -8.27 -29.63 -23.20
CA ILE A 204 -7.65 -30.97 -23.24
C ILE A 204 -8.59 -31.99 -22.62
N TRP A 205 -8.84 -33.09 -23.35
CA TRP A 205 -9.56 -34.25 -22.89
C TRP A 205 -8.63 -35.23 -22.18
N SER A 206 -9.13 -35.84 -21.12
CA SER A 206 -8.46 -36.90 -20.37
C SER A 206 -9.47 -37.95 -19.89
N GLY A 207 -8.99 -39.16 -19.63
CA GLY A 207 -9.78 -40.28 -19.15
C GLY A 207 -9.47 -41.54 -19.92
N ASN A 208 -10.03 -42.66 -19.46
CA ASN A 208 -9.81 -43.97 -20.09
C ASN A 208 -10.43 -44.00 -21.51
N GLY A 209 -9.68 -44.48 -22.48
CA GLY A 209 -10.08 -44.50 -23.90
C GLY A 209 -9.74 -43.24 -24.70
N ILE A 210 -9.25 -42.15 -24.05
CA ILE A 210 -8.76 -40.97 -24.77
C ILE A 210 -7.40 -41.28 -25.38
N MET A 211 -7.36 -41.28 -26.73
CA MET A 211 -6.15 -41.53 -27.55
C MET A 211 -5.37 -40.23 -27.81
N ASN A 212 -6.07 -39.11 -27.92
CA ASN A 212 -5.48 -37.81 -28.13
C ASN A 212 -6.34 -36.75 -27.44
N GLY A 213 -5.80 -36.15 -26.34
CA GLY A 213 -6.53 -35.17 -25.53
C GLY A 213 -6.79 -33.85 -26.25
N SER A 214 -5.85 -33.40 -27.10
CA SER A 214 -6.00 -32.11 -27.80
C SER A 214 -7.04 -32.14 -28.90
N SER A 215 -7.25 -33.31 -29.54
CA SER A 215 -8.26 -33.49 -30.58
C SER A 215 -9.53 -34.17 -30.08
N GLY A 216 -9.56 -34.63 -28.82
CA GLY A 216 -10.71 -35.30 -28.23
C GLY A 216 -10.99 -36.69 -28.80
N ILE A 217 -9.98 -37.37 -29.37
CA ILE A 217 -10.17 -38.70 -29.96
C ILE A 217 -10.33 -39.74 -28.82
N PHE A 218 -11.50 -40.37 -28.82
CA PHE A 218 -11.88 -41.46 -27.90
C PHE A 218 -12.04 -42.77 -28.65
N ASP A 219 -11.49 -43.85 -28.11
CA ASP A 219 -11.61 -45.20 -28.65
C ASP A 219 -12.42 -46.10 -27.68
N PRO A 220 -13.65 -46.50 -28.04
CA PRO A 220 -14.48 -47.36 -27.19
C PRO A 220 -13.87 -48.75 -26.98
N ASP A 221 -13.12 -49.31 -27.95
CA ASP A 221 -12.46 -50.60 -27.80
C ASP A 221 -11.36 -50.57 -26.75
N VAL A 222 -10.54 -49.49 -26.75
CA VAL A 222 -9.50 -49.26 -25.75
C VAL A 222 -10.11 -48.98 -24.36
N ALA A 223 -11.22 -48.24 -24.31
CA ALA A 223 -11.93 -47.97 -23.05
C ALA A 223 -12.50 -49.27 -22.44
N GLY A 224 -13.00 -50.18 -23.27
CA GLY A 224 -13.71 -51.41 -22.86
C GLY A 224 -15.15 -51.14 -22.45
N ALA A 225 -15.95 -52.22 -22.40
CA ALA A 225 -17.34 -52.13 -21.95
C ALA A 225 -17.46 -51.63 -20.51
N GLY A 226 -18.31 -50.61 -20.28
CA GLY A 226 -18.50 -49.98 -18.96
C GLY A 226 -18.88 -48.51 -19.06
N ILE A 227 -18.92 -47.83 -17.89
CA ILE A 227 -19.14 -46.39 -17.79
C ILE A 227 -17.81 -45.73 -17.50
N HIS A 228 -17.44 -44.78 -18.36
CA HIS A 228 -16.18 -44.03 -18.26
C HIS A 228 -16.47 -42.56 -18.04
N THR A 229 -15.80 -41.94 -17.07
CA THR A 229 -15.80 -40.50 -16.88
C THR A 229 -14.65 -39.88 -17.66
N LEU A 230 -14.97 -39.05 -18.62
CA LEU A 230 -13.99 -38.22 -19.33
C LEU A 230 -14.03 -36.80 -18.75
N VAL A 231 -12.85 -36.16 -18.69
CA VAL A 231 -12.69 -34.81 -18.21
C VAL A 231 -12.21 -33.91 -19.33
N TYR A 232 -12.86 -32.79 -19.52
CA TYR A 232 -12.43 -31.71 -20.39
C TYR A 232 -11.93 -30.54 -19.55
N SER A 233 -10.64 -30.21 -19.63
CA SER A 233 -10.02 -29.08 -18.93
C SER A 233 -9.70 -27.97 -19.92
N TYR A 234 -9.94 -26.73 -19.50
CA TYR A 234 -9.64 -25.54 -20.30
C TYR A 234 -8.98 -24.46 -19.45
N VAL A 235 -7.91 -23.86 -19.99
CA VAL A 235 -7.19 -22.72 -19.40
C VAL A 235 -7.47 -21.48 -20.26
N ASP A 236 -7.94 -20.42 -19.63
CA ASP A 236 -8.25 -19.15 -20.33
C ASP A 236 -7.02 -18.25 -20.54
N GLY A 237 -7.23 -17.05 -21.12
CA GLY A 237 -6.19 -16.06 -21.35
C GLY A 237 -5.59 -15.42 -20.09
N ASN A 238 -6.23 -15.59 -18.93
CA ASN A 238 -5.76 -15.12 -17.61
C ASN A 238 -5.03 -16.23 -16.84
N SER A 239 -4.81 -17.39 -17.48
CA SER A 239 -4.26 -18.61 -16.85
C SER A 239 -5.17 -19.23 -15.78
N CYS A 240 -6.46 -18.96 -15.82
CA CYS A 240 -7.45 -19.61 -14.95
C CYS A 240 -7.91 -20.93 -15.60
N GLU A 241 -7.82 -22.02 -14.83
CA GLU A 241 -8.22 -23.36 -15.28
C GLU A 241 -9.57 -23.74 -14.67
N ASN A 242 -10.41 -24.37 -15.49
CA ASN A 242 -11.61 -25.05 -15.04
C ASN A 242 -11.84 -26.31 -15.85
N SER A 243 -12.68 -27.21 -15.35
CA SER A 243 -12.98 -28.48 -16.03
C SER A 243 -14.43 -28.87 -15.85
N ASP A 244 -14.91 -29.71 -16.79
CA ASP A 244 -16.20 -30.35 -16.72
C ASP A 244 -16.05 -31.83 -17.13
N THR A 245 -17.04 -32.65 -16.80
CA THR A 245 -17.01 -34.09 -16.99
C THR A 245 -18.20 -34.57 -17.82
N VAL A 246 -17.97 -35.61 -18.63
CA VAL A 246 -19.01 -36.32 -19.36
C VAL A 246 -18.91 -37.80 -19.08
N LEU A 247 -20.06 -38.48 -18.97
CA LEU A 247 -20.11 -39.92 -18.87
C LEU A 247 -20.25 -40.54 -20.28
N VAL A 248 -19.34 -41.47 -20.60
CA VAL A 248 -19.40 -42.27 -21.79
C VAL A 248 -19.70 -43.71 -21.44
N THR A 249 -20.86 -44.20 -21.86
CA THR A 249 -21.25 -45.62 -21.67
C THR A 249 -20.80 -46.41 -22.90
N VAL A 250 -19.90 -47.36 -22.70
CA VAL A 250 -19.49 -48.32 -23.75
C VAL A 250 -20.22 -49.64 -23.51
N ASN A 251 -21.06 -50.00 -24.49
CA ASN A 251 -21.84 -51.22 -24.46
C ASN A 251 -21.04 -52.39 -25.11
N GLY A 252 -21.03 -53.54 -24.44
CA GLY A 252 -20.49 -54.76 -25.00
C GLY A 252 -21.35 -55.26 -26.19
N LEU A 253 -20.73 -56.01 -27.09
CA LEU A 253 -21.48 -56.66 -28.17
C LEU A 253 -22.48 -57.66 -27.64
N PRO A 254 -23.69 -57.75 -28.25
CA PRO A 254 -24.64 -58.77 -27.89
C PRO A 254 -24.11 -60.17 -28.29
N TYR A 255 -24.42 -61.16 -27.48
CA TYR A 255 -24.21 -62.53 -27.89
C TYR A 255 -25.14 -62.89 -29.07
N VAL A 256 -24.56 -63.35 -30.16
CA VAL A 256 -25.31 -63.80 -31.33
C VAL A 256 -24.94 -65.26 -31.62
N ASP A 257 -25.93 -66.12 -31.74
CA ASP A 257 -25.75 -67.50 -32.09
C ASP A 257 -26.62 -67.83 -33.38
N ALA A 258 -25.97 -68.17 -34.48
CA ALA A 258 -26.63 -68.45 -35.73
C ALA A 258 -27.13 -69.93 -35.79
N GLY A 259 -26.95 -70.67 -34.66
CA GLY A 259 -27.29 -72.09 -34.62
C GLY A 259 -26.24 -73.00 -35.30
N LEU A 260 -26.52 -74.30 -35.27
CA LEU A 260 -25.65 -75.28 -35.89
C LEU A 260 -25.89 -75.36 -37.46
N ASP A 261 -24.80 -75.48 -38.21
CA ASP A 261 -24.89 -75.76 -39.66
C ASP A 261 -25.66 -77.04 -39.89
N THR A 262 -26.78 -76.97 -40.59
CA THR A 262 -27.55 -78.13 -40.98
C THR A 262 -27.06 -78.64 -42.34
N ASN A 263 -26.55 -79.87 -42.41
CA ASN A 263 -26.22 -80.58 -43.61
C ASN A 263 -27.47 -81.07 -44.32
#